data_1ba393fb0e8a3f83b8a68fe932cbbf11
#
_entry.id   1ba393fb0e8a3f83b8a68fe932cbbf11
#
_cell.length_a   1.000
_cell.length_b   1.000
_cell.length_c   1.000
_cell.angle_alpha   90.00
_cell.angle_beta   90.00
_cell.angle_gamma   90.00
#
_symmetry.space_group_name_H-M   'P 1'
#
loop_
_entity.id
_entity.type
_entity.pdbx_description
1 polymer ?
#
loop_
_entity_poly.entity_id
_entity_poly.type
_entity_poly.pdbx_seq_one_letter_code
_entity_poly.pdbx_strand_id
1 'polypeptide(L)'
;MNFSIVANIEAVDPLTVRFTLSSPYADFAAATAGYQALIVSESIVDTLTTHPIGTGPFRFVEYRPGDQMTLERNPDYFLPGVPTIDRAILRIIPEYTTAVAALESGAVDVAYDLPPEQVDNVKRSTVAHTEEVVAGQWQGIIWNCEMKPFDDPRVRRAFTSWSTSRP
;
A
#
# COMPACT_ATOMS: atom_id res chain seq x y z
N MET A 1 -8.92 8.27 -2.85
CA MET A 1 -9.50 9.20 -3.84
C MET A 1 -10.87 8.70 -4.27
N ASN A 2 -11.81 9.58 -4.54
CA ASN A 2 -13.11 9.21 -5.08
C ASN A 2 -13.13 9.52 -6.58
N PHE A 3 -13.27 8.50 -7.44
CA PHE A 3 -13.38 8.66 -8.89
C PHE A 3 -14.77 9.15 -9.36
N SER A 4 -15.66 9.56 -8.45
CA SER A 4 -16.98 10.11 -8.80
C SER A 4 -16.93 11.35 -9.69
N ILE A 5 -15.76 12.01 -9.79
CA ILE A 5 -15.52 13.11 -10.71
C ILE A 5 -15.41 12.66 -12.19
N VAL A 6 -15.18 11.37 -12.44
CA VAL A 6 -15.10 10.83 -13.80
C VAL A 6 -16.51 10.65 -14.35
N ALA A 7 -16.86 11.45 -15.35
CA ALA A 7 -18.18 11.40 -15.98
C ALA A 7 -18.25 10.34 -17.08
N ASN A 8 -17.13 10.11 -17.79
CA ASN A 8 -17.06 9.10 -18.86
C ASN A 8 -15.63 8.61 -19.05
N ILE A 9 -15.50 7.35 -19.47
CA ILE A 9 -14.25 6.72 -19.89
C ILE A 9 -14.50 6.06 -21.24
N GLU A 10 -13.69 6.36 -22.23
CA GLU A 10 -13.80 5.76 -23.56
C GLU A 10 -12.45 5.34 -24.14
N ALA A 11 -12.39 4.20 -24.79
CA ALA A 11 -11.27 3.80 -25.62
C ALA A 11 -11.40 4.47 -26.98
N VAL A 12 -10.58 5.48 -27.24
CA VAL A 12 -10.59 6.24 -28.49
C VAL A 12 -9.96 5.42 -29.63
N ASP A 13 -8.90 4.70 -29.29
CA ASP A 13 -8.17 3.79 -30.16
C ASP A 13 -7.47 2.72 -29.29
N PRO A 14 -6.78 1.71 -29.86
CA PRO A 14 -6.14 0.63 -29.13
C PRO A 14 -5.10 1.06 -28.07
N LEU A 15 -4.60 2.30 -28.13
CA LEU A 15 -3.53 2.82 -27.25
C LEU A 15 -3.97 4.07 -26.50
N THR A 16 -5.21 4.58 -26.72
CA THR A 16 -5.66 5.84 -26.15
C THR A 16 -6.96 5.67 -25.36
N VAL A 17 -6.91 6.00 -24.07
CA VAL A 17 -8.10 6.11 -23.22
C VAL A 17 -8.36 7.56 -22.88
N ARG A 18 -9.59 8.01 -23.08
CA ARG A 18 -10.05 9.36 -22.74
C ARG A 18 -10.89 9.33 -21.47
N PHE A 19 -10.51 10.16 -20.51
CA PHE A 19 -11.32 10.44 -19.33
C PHE A 19 -11.99 11.80 -19.48
N THR A 20 -13.31 11.84 -19.37
CA THR A 20 -14.07 13.08 -19.27
C THR A 20 -14.44 13.33 -17.83
N LEU A 21 -14.05 14.48 -17.28
CA LEU A 21 -14.31 14.85 -15.90
C LEU A 21 -15.54 15.76 -15.81
N SER A 22 -16.31 15.63 -14.74
CA SER A 22 -17.48 16.48 -14.46
C SER A 22 -17.09 17.90 -14.04
N SER A 23 -15.86 18.10 -13.57
CA SER A 23 -15.27 19.40 -13.24
C SER A 23 -13.75 19.34 -13.42
N PRO A 24 -13.07 20.50 -13.64
CA PRO A 24 -11.62 20.55 -13.75
C PRO A 24 -10.94 20.01 -12.48
N TYR A 25 -9.94 19.13 -12.67
CA TYR A 25 -9.13 18.60 -11.58
C TYR A 25 -7.67 18.48 -12.02
N ALA A 26 -6.84 19.42 -11.57
CA ALA A 26 -5.44 19.55 -12.01
C ALA A 26 -4.60 18.33 -11.69
N ASP A 27 -4.84 17.69 -10.53
CA ASP A 27 -4.05 16.55 -10.05
C ASP A 27 -4.60 15.19 -10.52
N PHE A 28 -5.49 15.16 -11.51
CA PHE A 28 -6.12 13.91 -11.96
C PHE A 28 -5.10 12.86 -12.39
N ALA A 29 -4.07 13.24 -13.15
CA ALA A 29 -3.02 12.31 -13.58
C ALA A 29 -2.23 11.74 -12.40
N ALA A 30 -1.86 12.54 -11.40
CA ALA A 30 -1.21 12.05 -10.19
C ALA A 30 -2.12 11.11 -9.38
N ALA A 31 -3.39 11.39 -9.39
CA ALA A 31 -4.41 10.59 -8.74
C ALA A 31 -4.57 9.19 -9.34
N THR A 32 -4.38 9.04 -10.66
CA THR A 32 -4.40 7.73 -11.33
C THR A 32 -3.15 6.88 -11.03
N ALA A 33 -2.11 7.44 -10.41
CA ALA A 33 -0.98 6.67 -9.92
C ALA A 33 -1.25 5.94 -8.59
N GLY A 34 -2.41 6.18 -7.97
CA GLY A 34 -2.81 5.50 -6.73
C GLY A 34 -3.27 4.06 -6.96
N TYR A 35 -3.20 3.25 -5.90
CA TYR A 35 -3.60 1.84 -5.92
C TYR A 35 -5.06 1.58 -6.35
N GLN A 36 -5.93 2.60 -6.28
CA GLN A 36 -7.33 2.50 -6.72
C GLN A 36 -7.49 2.52 -8.26
N ALA A 37 -6.44 2.88 -9.00
CA ALA A 37 -6.46 3.01 -10.45
C ALA A 37 -5.53 2.01 -11.15
N LEU A 38 -5.20 0.90 -10.49
CA LEU A 38 -4.41 -0.17 -11.09
C LEU A 38 -5.11 -0.73 -12.32
N ILE A 39 -4.37 -0.83 -13.42
CA ILE A 39 -4.87 -1.39 -14.69
C ILE A 39 -4.68 -2.91 -14.64
N VAL A 40 -5.76 -3.62 -14.84
CA VAL A 40 -5.77 -5.10 -14.89
C VAL A 40 -6.34 -5.57 -16.21
N SER A 41 -6.01 -6.80 -16.62
CA SER A 41 -6.61 -7.41 -17.80
C SER A 41 -8.08 -7.75 -17.53
N GLU A 42 -8.96 -7.47 -18.48
CA GLU A 42 -10.38 -7.83 -18.41
C GLU A 42 -10.57 -9.35 -18.18
N SER A 43 -9.70 -10.18 -18.76
CA SER A 43 -9.78 -11.64 -18.66
C SER A 43 -9.56 -12.18 -17.25
N ILE A 44 -9.05 -11.39 -16.30
CA ILE A 44 -8.75 -11.85 -14.92
C ILE A 44 -9.61 -11.19 -13.85
N VAL A 45 -10.56 -10.34 -14.22
CA VAL A 45 -11.38 -9.59 -13.24
C VAL A 45 -12.03 -10.53 -12.22
N ASP A 46 -12.57 -11.66 -12.67
CA ASP A 46 -13.24 -12.65 -11.80
C ASP A 46 -12.26 -13.46 -10.93
N THR A 47 -11.00 -13.56 -11.32
CA THR A 47 -9.97 -14.34 -10.62
C THR A 47 -8.93 -13.46 -9.90
N LEU A 48 -9.10 -12.15 -9.93
CA LEU A 48 -8.13 -11.18 -9.42
C LEU A 48 -7.75 -11.40 -7.94
N THR A 49 -8.71 -11.89 -7.14
CA THR A 49 -8.49 -12.15 -5.70
C THR A 49 -7.71 -13.43 -5.42
N THR A 50 -7.67 -14.36 -6.38
CA THR A 50 -7.02 -15.67 -6.21
C THR A 50 -5.79 -15.83 -7.10
N HIS A 51 -5.83 -15.25 -8.31
CA HIS A 51 -4.76 -15.34 -9.31
C HIS A 51 -4.54 -13.97 -9.97
N PRO A 52 -3.99 -12.99 -9.24
CA PRO A 52 -3.72 -11.67 -9.78
C PRO A 52 -2.65 -11.74 -10.88
N ILE A 53 -2.92 -11.12 -12.03
CA ILE A 53 -1.97 -10.92 -13.11
C ILE A 53 -1.78 -9.43 -13.30
N GLY A 54 -0.55 -8.98 -13.33
CA GLY A 54 -0.19 -7.57 -13.52
C GLY A 54 1.02 -7.42 -14.45
N THR A 55 1.37 -6.18 -14.74
CA THR A 55 2.53 -5.80 -15.58
C THR A 55 3.76 -5.45 -14.75
N GLY A 56 3.76 -5.77 -13.46
CA GLY A 56 4.84 -5.49 -12.53
C GLY A 56 6.10 -6.35 -12.73
N PRO A 57 7.17 -6.05 -11.98
CA PRO A 57 8.44 -6.78 -12.07
C PRO A 57 8.37 -8.21 -11.57
N PHE A 58 7.31 -8.56 -10.86
CA PHE A 58 7.09 -9.90 -10.33
C PHE A 58 5.75 -10.46 -10.79
N ARG A 59 5.69 -11.79 -10.98
CA ARG A 59 4.47 -12.58 -11.21
C ARG A 59 4.04 -13.26 -9.94
N PHE A 60 2.73 -13.34 -9.74
CA PHE A 60 2.13 -14.12 -8.65
C PHE A 60 2.33 -15.62 -8.88
N VAL A 61 2.72 -16.33 -7.83
CA VAL A 61 2.84 -17.80 -7.82
C VAL A 61 1.81 -18.41 -6.89
N GLU A 62 1.80 -18.02 -5.63
CA GLU A 62 0.94 -18.61 -4.60
C GLU A 62 0.67 -17.60 -3.48
N TYR A 63 -0.53 -17.70 -2.90
CA TYR A 63 -0.86 -17.03 -1.64
C TYR A 63 -1.44 -18.04 -0.66
N ARG A 64 -0.83 -18.14 0.51
CA ARG A 64 -1.31 -18.89 1.67
C ARG A 64 -1.85 -17.90 2.69
N PRO A 65 -3.17 -17.79 2.87
CA PRO A 65 -3.77 -16.83 3.78
C PRO A 65 -3.20 -16.97 5.20
N GLY A 66 -2.76 -15.85 5.78
CA GLY A 66 -2.18 -15.81 7.13
C GLY A 66 -0.74 -16.32 7.25
N ASP A 67 -0.14 -16.82 6.17
CA ASP A 67 1.23 -17.34 6.14
C ASP A 67 2.13 -16.50 5.22
N GLN A 68 2.00 -16.67 3.90
CA GLN A 68 2.90 -16.00 2.96
C GLN A 68 2.30 -15.83 1.57
N MET A 69 2.89 -14.91 0.81
CA MET A 69 2.72 -14.78 -0.64
C MET A 69 4.06 -15.03 -1.33
N THR A 70 4.04 -15.84 -2.37
CA THR A 70 5.22 -16.13 -3.20
C THR A 70 5.07 -15.46 -4.56
N LEU A 71 6.09 -14.74 -4.94
CA LEU A 71 6.23 -14.06 -6.22
C LEU A 71 7.50 -14.54 -6.92
N GLU A 72 7.49 -14.57 -8.25
CA GLU A 72 8.70 -14.84 -9.06
C GLU A 72 8.97 -13.72 -10.05
N ARG A 73 10.20 -13.61 -10.53
CA ARG A 73 10.59 -12.62 -11.54
C ARG A 73 9.68 -12.70 -12.76
N ASN A 74 9.22 -11.55 -13.23
CA ASN A 74 8.55 -11.42 -14.52
C ASN A 74 9.58 -11.23 -15.63
N PRO A 75 9.83 -12.24 -16.51
CA PRO A 75 10.79 -12.12 -17.60
C PRO A 75 10.37 -11.11 -18.67
N ASP A 76 9.06 -10.81 -18.75
CA ASP A 76 8.50 -9.87 -19.72
C ASP A 76 8.32 -8.45 -19.12
N TYR A 77 8.99 -8.16 -18.00
CA TYR A 77 8.92 -6.82 -17.42
C TYR A 77 9.58 -5.81 -18.34
N PHE A 78 8.92 -4.66 -18.55
CA PHE A 78 9.31 -3.68 -19.56
C PHE A 78 10.63 -2.94 -19.29
N LEU A 79 11.11 -2.92 -18.04
CA LEU A 79 12.42 -2.34 -17.71
C LEU A 79 13.50 -3.44 -17.75
N PRO A 80 14.51 -3.29 -18.62
CA PRO A 80 15.55 -4.30 -18.74
C PRO A 80 16.43 -4.39 -17.49
N GLY A 81 16.81 -5.61 -17.10
CA GLY A 81 17.73 -5.86 -15.98
C GLY A 81 17.11 -5.77 -14.59
N VAL A 82 15.81 -5.55 -14.48
CA VAL A 82 15.08 -5.54 -13.19
C VAL A 82 13.86 -6.46 -13.26
N PRO A 83 13.49 -7.11 -12.15
CA PRO A 83 14.20 -7.16 -10.88
C PRO A 83 15.47 -8.01 -10.93
N THR A 84 16.43 -7.79 -10.03
CA THR A 84 17.69 -8.55 -9.96
C THR A 84 17.53 -9.86 -9.19
N ILE A 85 16.51 -10.00 -8.38
CA ILE A 85 16.18 -11.21 -7.62
C ILE A 85 15.19 -12.08 -8.40
N ASP A 86 15.28 -13.41 -8.25
CA ASP A 86 14.44 -14.36 -8.98
C ASP A 86 13.09 -14.59 -8.30
N ARG A 87 13.06 -14.51 -6.98
CA ARG A 87 11.87 -14.80 -6.15
C ARG A 87 11.80 -13.86 -4.97
N ALA A 88 10.57 -13.45 -4.63
CA ALA A 88 10.25 -12.74 -3.41
C ALA A 88 9.18 -13.53 -2.62
N ILE A 89 9.42 -13.74 -1.33
CA ILE A 89 8.48 -14.41 -0.43
C ILE A 89 8.08 -13.38 0.63
N LEU A 90 6.83 -12.92 0.59
CA LEU A 90 6.27 -11.99 1.55
C LEU A 90 5.60 -12.77 2.68
N ARG A 91 6.26 -12.85 3.82
CA ARG A 91 5.75 -13.55 5.02
C ARG A 91 4.89 -12.62 5.86
N ILE A 92 3.76 -13.12 6.32
CA ILE A 92 2.86 -12.39 7.21
C ILE A 92 3.28 -12.69 8.65
N ILE A 93 3.91 -11.71 9.31
CA ILE A 93 4.35 -11.82 10.70
C ILE A 93 3.65 -10.70 11.48
N PRO A 94 2.53 -10.98 12.17
CA PRO A 94 1.71 -9.94 12.82
C PRO A 94 2.43 -9.18 13.94
N GLU A 95 3.33 -9.88 14.67
CA GLU A 95 4.02 -9.29 15.83
C GLU A 95 5.37 -8.71 15.43
N TYR A 96 5.57 -7.41 15.63
CA TYR A 96 6.79 -6.71 15.24
C TYR A 96 8.05 -7.25 15.92
N THR A 97 7.96 -7.66 17.20
CA THR A 97 9.09 -8.27 17.91
C THR A 97 9.52 -9.59 17.27
N THR A 98 8.58 -10.38 16.78
CA THR A 98 8.85 -11.61 16.03
C THR A 98 9.46 -11.30 14.66
N ALA A 99 8.98 -10.26 13.98
CA ALA A 99 9.54 -9.83 12.71
C ALA A 99 11.01 -9.36 12.86
N VAL A 100 11.33 -8.60 13.92
CA VAL A 100 12.70 -8.18 14.23
C VAL A 100 13.58 -9.39 14.55
N ALA A 101 13.12 -10.33 15.37
CA ALA A 101 13.87 -11.55 15.66
C ALA A 101 14.11 -12.41 14.42
N ALA A 102 13.13 -12.48 13.50
CA ALA A 102 13.29 -13.17 12.23
C ALA A 102 14.33 -12.48 11.32
N LEU A 103 14.38 -11.15 11.31
CA LEU A 103 15.40 -10.38 10.60
C LEU A 103 16.79 -10.63 11.19
N GLU A 104 16.95 -10.55 12.50
CA GLU A 104 18.23 -10.74 13.19
C GLU A 104 18.78 -12.16 13.07
N SER A 105 17.90 -13.16 12.98
CA SER A 105 18.29 -14.55 12.75
C SER A 105 18.54 -14.90 11.29
N GLY A 106 18.27 -13.98 10.34
CA GLY A 106 18.36 -14.24 8.91
C GLY A 106 17.22 -15.13 8.36
N ALA A 107 16.13 -15.29 9.10
CA ALA A 107 14.94 -16.01 8.63
C ALA A 107 14.10 -15.17 7.64
N VAL A 108 14.30 -13.87 7.62
CA VAL A 108 13.84 -12.93 6.61
C VAL A 108 14.94 -11.93 6.29
N ASP A 109 14.98 -11.42 5.07
CA ASP A 109 16.00 -10.48 4.61
C ASP A 109 15.59 -9.02 4.85
N VAL A 110 14.28 -8.75 4.90
CA VAL A 110 13.71 -7.40 5.07
C VAL A 110 12.49 -7.47 6.00
N ALA A 111 12.42 -6.54 6.96
CA ALA A 111 11.22 -6.26 7.74
C ALA A 111 10.71 -4.87 7.37
N TYR A 112 9.43 -4.77 7.01
CA TYR A 112 8.80 -3.56 6.50
C TYR A 112 7.84 -2.95 7.52
N ASP A 113 7.75 -1.61 7.51
CA ASP A 113 6.78 -0.82 8.29
C ASP A 113 6.89 -1.03 9.82
N LEU A 114 8.12 -1.09 10.32
CA LEU A 114 8.38 -1.22 11.75
C LEU A 114 8.02 0.07 12.50
N PRO A 115 7.36 -0.01 13.66
CA PRO A 115 7.10 1.14 14.49
C PRO A 115 8.41 1.71 15.10
N PRO A 116 8.47 3.02 15.46
CA PRO A 116 9.68 3.69 15.89
C PRO A 116 10.45 2.96 17.01
N GLU A 117 9.74 2.40 17.99
CA GLU A 117 10.36 1.66 19.10
C GLU A 117 11.10 0.40 18.63
N GLN A 118 10.64 -0.23 17.56
CA GLN A 118 11.31 -1.41 16.97
C GLN A 118 12.47 -0.97 16.07
N VAL A 119 12.34 0.14 15.36
CA VAL A 119 13.44 0.74 14.60
C VAL A 119 14.63 1.03 15.52
N ASP A 120 14.41 1.58 16.70
CA ASP A 120 15.46 1.83 17.70
C ASP A 120 16.12 0.54 18.21
N ASN A 121 15.40 -0.57 18.25
CA ASN A 121 15.96 -1.89 18.56
C ASN A 121 16.89 -2.35 17.42
N VAL A 122 16.44 -2.28 16.17
CA VAL A 122 17.24 -2.67 15.00
C VAL A 122 18.49 -1.79 14.85
N LYS A 123 18.42 -0.48 15.13
CA LYS A 123 19.58 0.43 15.12
C LYS A 123 20.71 0.00 16.08
N ARG A 124 20.40 -0.75 17.11
CA ARG A 124 21.39 -1.32 18.04
C ARG A 124 21.93 -2.67 17.60
N SER A 125 21.31 -3.28 16.59
CA SER A 125 21.74 -4.56 16.05
C SER A 125 23.07 -4.45 15.31
N THR A 126 23.87 -5.49 15.32
CA THR A 126 25.12 -5.59 14.53
C THR A 126 24.94 -6.37 13.23
N VAL A 127 23.76 -6.97 13.03
CA VAL A 127 23.47 -7.85 11.88
C VAL A 127 22.42 -7.27 10.94
N ALA A 128 21.70 -6.23 11.37
CA ALA A 128 20.68 -5.56 10.58
C ALA A 128 20.90 -4.04 10.59
N HIS A 129 20.40 -3.35 9.57
CA HIS A 129 20.40 -1.89 9.49
C HIS A 129 19.01 -1.38 9.11
N THR A 130 18.77 -0.10 9.31
CA THR A 130 17.50 0.54 9.00
C THR A 130 17.64 1.51 7.83
N GLU A 131 16.66 1.47 6.93
CA GLU A 131 16.44 2.49 5.91
C GLU A 131 15.17 3.25 6.29
N GLU A 132 15.26 4.55 6.46
CA GLU A 132 14.13 5.40 6.82
C GLU A 132 13.75 6.27 5.63
N VAL A 133 12.48 6.17 5.23
CA VAL A 133 11.92 6.97 4.14
C VAL A 133 10.85 7.89 4.69
N VAL A 134 10.93 9.17 4.36
CA VAL A 134 9.87 10.12 4.68
C VAL A 134 8.66 9.79 3.80
N ALA A 135 7.64 9.19 4.40
CA ALA A 135 6.39 8.89 3.73
C ALA A 135 5.35 9.98 3.98
N GLY A 136 4.53 10.28 2.99
CA GLY A 136 3.39 11.20 3.11
C GLY A 136 2.21 10.62 3.88
N GLN A 137 2.47 9.81 4.90
CA GLN A 137 1.44 9.20 5.75
C GLN A 137 1.13 10.13 6.92
N TRP A 138 -0.13 10.17 7.29
CA TRP A 138 -0.59 10.85 8.51
C TRP A 138 -1.33 9.84 9.40
N GLN A 139 -1.20 9.99 10.69
CA GLN A 139 -1.99 9.26 11.67
C GLN A 139 -3.02 10.20 12.27
N GLY A 140 -4.24 9.73 12.37
CA GLY A 140 -5.33 10.54 12.89
C GLY A 140 -6.48 9.70 13.43
N ILE A 141 -7.32 10.34 14.21
CA ILE A 141 -8.57 9.74 14.68
C ILE A 141 -9.69 10.13 13.72
N ILE A 142 -10.33 9.12 13.15
CA ILE A 142 -11.48 9.30 12.26
C ILE A 142 -12.75 9.06 13.08
N TRP A 143 -13.64 10.07 13.11
CA TRP A 143 -14.91 9.98 13.81
C TRP A 143 -16.00 9.44 12.89
N ASN A 144 -16.73 8.44 13.34
CA ASN A 144 -18.00 8.10 12.69
C ASN A 144 -19.05 9.14 13.09
N CYS A 145 -19.25 10.13 12.21
CA CYS A 145 -20.16 11.24 12.46
C CYS A 145 -21.66 10.87 12.42
N GLU A 146 -22.00 9.65 12.04
CA GLU A 146 -23.37 9.12 12.06
C GLU A 146 -23.70 8.42 13.39
N MET A 147 -22.69 8.17 14.23
CA MET A 147 -22.86 7.50 15.53
C MET A 147 -22.76 8.48 16.68
N LYS A 148 -23.69 8.33 17.66
CA LYS A 148 -23.60 9.03 18.94
C LYS A 148 -22.41 8.53 19.76
N PRO A 149 -21.72 9.41 20.48
CA PRO A 149 -21.95 10.84 20.62
C PRO A 149 -21.26 11.72 19.57
N PHE A 150 -20.64 11.11 18.54
CA PHE A 150 -19.79 11.81 17.55
C PHE A 150 -20.58 12.49 16.43
N ASP A 151 -21.91 12.31 16.38
CA ASP A 151 -22.84 13.09 15.57
C ASP A 151 -22.87 14.56 15.99
N ASP A 152 -22.62 14.87 17.28
CA ASP A 152 -22.53 16.23 17.79
C ASP A 152 -21.15 16.85 17.53
N PRO A 153 -21.05 17.95 16.74
CA PRO A 153 -19.78 18.61 16.49
C PRO A 153 -19.10 19.20 17.73
N ARG A 154 -19.85 19.45 18.82
CA ARG A 154 -19.29 19.94 20.10
C ARG A 154 -18.44 18.87 20.75
N VAL A 155 -18.86 17.60 20.68
CA VAL A 155 -18.11 16.46 21.20
C VAL A 155 -16.80 16.30 20.42
N ARG A 156 -16.85 16.35 19.10
CA ARG A 156 -15.65 16.24 18.26
C ARG A 156 -14.65 17.37 18.54
N ARG A 157 -15.12 18.61 18.72
CA ARG A 157 -14.27 19.76 19.10
C ARG A 157 -13.62 19.59 20.46
N ALA A 158 -14.35 19.05 21.45
CA ALA A 158 -13.80 18.81 22.77
C ALA A 158 -12.61 17.84 22.73
N PHE A 159 -12.71 16.77 21.93
CA PHE A 159 -11.59 15.84 21.72
C PHE A 159 -10.40 16.49 21.02
N THR A 160 -10.63 17.32 20.01
CA THR A 160 -9.54 18.01 19.28
C THR A 160 -8.80 18.98 20.22
N SER A 161 -9.51 19.76 21.03
CA SER A 161 -8.89 20.68 21.99
C SER A 161 -8.14 19.94 23.10
N TRP A 162 -8.60 18.76 23.52
CA TRP A 162 -7.88 17.93 24.49
C TRP A 162 -6.57 17.37 23.92
N SER A 163 -6.54 16.97 22.65
CA SER A 163 -5.33 16.42 22.01
C SER A 163 -4.25 17.48 21.78
N THR A 164 -4.63 18.76 21.58
CA THR A 164 -3.70 19.88 21.35
C THR A 164 -3.18 20.53 22.63
N SER A 165 -3.77 20.20 23.79
CA SER A 165 -3.42 20.83 25.10
C SER A 165 -2.40 20.03 25.91
N ARG A 166 -1.79 18.96 25.34
CA ARG A 166 -0.65 18.29 25.97
C ARG A 166 0.67 18.85 25.42
N PRO A 167 1.59 19.27 26.32
CA PRO A 167 2.92 19.73 25.94
C PRO A 167 3.76 18.59 25.37
#